data_64573f0d5b6edb29df6ed610f99626f3
#
_entry.id   64573f0d5b6edb29df6ed610f99626f3
#
_cell.length_a   1.000
_cell.length_b   1.000
_cell.length_c   1.000
_cell.angle_alpha   90.00
_cell.angle_beta   90.00
_cell.angle_gamma   90.00
#
_symmetry.space_group_name_H-M   'P 1'
#
loop_
_entity.id
_entity.type
_entity.pdbx_description
1 polymer ?
#
loop_
_entity_poly.entity_id
_entity_poly.type
_entity_poly.pdbx_seq_one_letter_code
_entity_poly.pdbx_strand_id
1 'polypeptide(L)'
;MSMEAEMKKGCHSILLSMLFLLLIAAVVPACAEAPENLYAPGQAVLTLEEYLTQGRETWFLTGKKEYAVRAMMVSQAASFHNELEAADYTVTDDGVTVILKGSFDEMWATKLSKVISTYTKPDGSALSEADFAEKDAWIDIVTIPSPDAYYAMYVPVNISVTVETAWGDVLHTNLPNAPHGEGDYLVCRTGADGEPDLSDVWVLNGVVFPEYYDTDSGNKRACAEMVSMITPR
;
A
#
# COMPACT_ATOMS: atom_id res chain seq x y z
N MET A 1 39.16 65.53 -23.27
CA MET A 1 38.35 64.61 -24.05
C MET A 1 38.20 63.37 -23.28
N SER A 2 37.17 63.01 -22.77
CA SER A 2 35.85 63.42 -22.35
C SER A 2 35.37 62.22 -21.44
N MET A 3 35.27 62.51 -20.14
CA MET A 3 34.87 61.61 -19.08
C MET A 3 33.42 61.93 -18.64
N GLU A 4 32.46 61.73 -19.56
CA GLU A 4 31.07 62.12 -19.30
C GLU A 4 30.01 61.21 -19.90
N ALA A 5 30.27 59.91 -20.07
CA ALA A 5 29.31 59.00 -20.71
C ALA A 5 29.07 57.70 -19.99
N GLU A 6 29.40 57.53 -18.71
CA GLU A 6 29.21 56.26 -17.98
C GLU A 6 28.36 56.33 -16.68
N MET A 7 27.48 57.30 -16.57
CA MET A 7 26.69 57.45 -15.34
C MET A 7 25.17 57.53 -15.54
N LYS A 8 24.62 56.72 -16.47
CA LYS A 8 23.16 56.65 -16.70
C LYS A 8 22.60 55.26 -17.01
N LYS A 9 23.25 54.17 -16.64
CA LYS A 9 22.71 52.81 -16.84
C LYS A 9 22.52 52.00 -15.55
N GLY A 10 22.54 52.64 -14.37
CA GLY A 10 22.51 51.94 -13.09
C GLY A 10 21.20 52.02 -12.29
N CYS A 11 20.10 52.55 -12.81
CA CYS A 11 18.94 52.81 -11.95
C CYS A 11 17.61 52.18 -12.39
N HIS A 12 17.60 51.32 -13.39
CA HIS A 12 16.35 50.67 -13.86
C HIS A 12 16.31 49.16 -13.62
N SER A 13 17.33 48.56 -13.01
CA SER A 13 17.39 47.10 -12.82
C SER A 13 17.06 46.64 -11.38
N ILE A 14 16.81 47.56 -10.46
CA ILE A 14 16.56 47.22 -9.02
C ILE A 14 15.06 47.21 -8.68
N LEU A 15 14.21 47.78 -9.54
CA LEU A 15 12.75 47.82 -9.26
C LEU A 15 11.96 46.65 -9.82
N LEU A 16 12.56 45.74 -10.60
CA LEU A 16 11.87 44.58 -11.19
C LEU A 16 12.16 43.27 -10.43
N SER A 17 13.07 43.30 -9.45
CA SER A 17 13.40 42.10 -8.65
C SER A 17 12.62 41.99 -7.34
N MET A 18 11.79 42.95 -6.98
CA MET A 18 11.02 42.94 -5.73
C MET A 18 9.55 42.57 -5.86
N LEU A 19 9.06 42.29 -7.09
CA LEU A 19 7.66 41.93 -7.31
C LEU A 19 7.46 40.44 -7.64
N PHE A 20 8.47 39.60 -7.48
CA PHE A 20 8.37 38.15 -7.70
C PHE A 20 8.51 37.32 -6.43
N LEU A 21 8.50 37.95 -5.25
CA LEU A 21 8.71 37.28 -3.98
C LEU A 21 7.48 37.29 -3.07
N LEU A 22 6.27 37.39 -3.64
CA LEU A 22 5.03 37.44 -2.82
C LEU A 22 3.88 36.64 -3.41
N LEU A 23 4.16 35.47 -4.02
CA LEU A 23 3.13 34.48 -4.35
C LEU A 23 3.66 33.04 -4.26
N ILE A 24 4.40 32.73 -3.20
CA ILE A 24 4.40 31.38 -2.66
C ILE A 24 3.29 31.40 -1.61
N ALA A 25 2.05 31.42 -2.08
CA ALA A 25 0.93 30.96 -1.29
C ALA A 25 1.29 29.53 -0.89
N ALA A 26 1.49 29.33 0.40
CA ALA A 26 1.59 28.02 0.99
C ALA A 26 0.41 27.20 0.48
N VAL A 27 0.68 26.30 -0.47
CA VAL A 27 -0.18 25.15 -0.69
C VAL A 27 0.06 24.31 0.56
N VAL A 28 -0.67 24.64 1.62
CA VAL A 28 -0.94 23.69 2.68
C VAL A 28 -1.58 22.52 1.93
N PRO A 29 -0.99 21.30 1.94
CA PRO A 29 -1.73 20.15 1.49
C PRO A 29 -3.00 20.17 2.34
N ALA A 30 -4.15 20.39 1.71
CA ALA A 30 -5.41 20.11 2.36
C ALA A 30 -5.28 18.63 2.75
N CYS A 31 -5.18 18.36 4.04
CA CYS A 31 -5.54 17.05 4.54
C CYS A 31 -6.93 16.83 3.96
N ALA A 32 -7.03 15.96 2.97
CA ALA A 32 -8.32 15.54 2.47
C ALA A 32 -9.01 14.96 3.70
N GLU A 33 -10.03 15.67 4.20
CA GLU A 33 -10.90 15.12 5.23
C GLU A 33 -11.40 13.80 4.64
N ALA A 34 -11.14 12.70 5.35
CA ALA A 34 -11.67 11.41 4.96
C ALA A 34 -13.19 11.58 4.74
N PRO A 35 -13.76 11.04 3.66
CA PRO A 35 -15.20 11.19 3.40
C PRO A 35 -15.96 10.75 4.65
N GLU A 36 -16.98 11.55 5.06
CA GLU A 36 -17.76 11.37 6.31
C GLU A 36 -18.32 9.94 6.52
N ASN A 37 -18.28 9.08 5.50
CA ASN A 37 -18.81 7.72 5.48
C ASN A 37 -17.73 6.63 5.24
N LEU A 38 -16.45 6.92 5.47
CA LEU A 38 -15.41 5.92 5.26
C LEU A 38 -15.51 4.74 6.24
N TYR A 39 -16.07 4.95 7.43
CA TYR A 39 -16.12 3.96 8.51
C TYR A 39 -17.55 3.53 8.84
N ALA A 40 -17.71 2.31 9.37
CA ALA A 40 -19.02 1.84 9.82
C ALA A 40 -19.49 2.60 11.07
N PRO A 41 -20.81 2.84 11.20
CA PRO A 41 -21.36 3.45 12.42
C PRO A 41 -20.95 2.69 13.69
N GLY A 42 -20.33 3.37 14.65
CA GLY A 42 -19.87 2.78 15.91
C GLY A 42 -18.54 2.02 15.83
N GLN A 43 -17.90 2.00 14.68
CA GLN A 43 -16.54 1.46 14.54
C GLN A 43 -15.53 2.38 15.23
N ALA A 44 -14.63 1.83 16.03
CA ALA A 44 -13.52 2.58 16.60
C ALA A 44 -12.45 2.83 15.53
N VAL A 45 -12.04 4.08 15.35
CA VAL A 45 -10.98 4.46 14.41
C VAL A 45 -9.75 4.86 15.20
N LEU A 46 -8.63 4.21 14.93
CA LEU A 46 -7.36 4.39 15.66
C LEU A 46 -6.21 4.53 14.66
N THR A 47 -5.19 5.28 15.03
CA THR A 47 -3.90 5.17 14.36
C THR A 47 -3.20 3.87 14.75
N LEU A 48 -2.17 3.46 14.01
CA LEU A 48 -1.35 2.30 14.38
C LEU A 48 -0.78 2.47 15.80
N GLU A 49 -0.22 3.63 16.12
CA GLU A 49 0.35 3.92 17.44
C GLU A 49 -0.69 3.80 18.57
N GLU A 50 -1.88 4.37 18.38
CA GLU A 50 -2.97 4.25 19.35
C GLU A 50 -3.43 2.81 19.54
N TYR A 51 -3.48 2.01 18.46
CA TYR A 51 -3.85 0.62 18.53
C TYR A 51 -2.82 -0.19 19.32
N LEU A 52 -1.53 0.02 19.06
CA LEU A 52 -0.43 -0.62 19.78
C LEU A 52 -0.42 -0.25 21.27
N THR A 53 -0.58 1.03 21.59
CA THR A 53 -0.56 1.50 23.01
C THR A 53 -1.75 1.04 23.85
N GLN A 54 -2.82 0.54 23.23
CA GLN A 54 -3.96 -0.04 23.96
C GLN A 54 -3.69 -1.45 24.49
N GLY A 55 -2.48 -1.95 24.42
CA GLY A 55 -2.09 -3.29 24.92
C GLY A 55 -2.73 -4.43 24.13
N ARG A 56 -3.09 -4.18 22.86
CA ARG A 56 -3.66 -5.17 21.95
C ARG A 56 -2.61 -5.74 21.00
N GLU A 57 -1.36 -5.55 21.33
CA GLU A 57 -0.22 -6.04 20.58
C GLU A 57 -0.13 -7.56 20.69
N THR A 58 -0.52 -8.23 19.63
CA THR A 58 -0.33 -9.69 19.54
C THR A 58 0.19 -10.00 18.14
N TRP A 59 1.46 -9.67 17.92
CA TRP A 59 2.15 -10.07 16.71
C TRP A 59 2.44 -11.57 16.74
N PHE A 60 2.25 -12.25 15.63
CA PHE A 60 2.65 -13.64 15.45
C PHE A 60 3.48 -13.80 14.17
N LEU A 61 4.42 -14.72 14.21
CA LEU A 61 5.24 -15.05 13.05
C LEU A 61 4.43 -15.77 11.99
N THR A 62 4.62 -15.38 10.75
CA THR A 62 4.03 -16.00 9.57
C THR A 62 5.02 -16.00 8.42
N GLY A 63 4.75 -16.75 7.36
CA GLY A 63 5.50 -16.77 6.12
C GLY A 63 4.60 -16.58 4.91
N LYS A 64 5.15 -16.07 3.82
CA LYS A 64 4.42 -16.03 2.55
C LYS A 64 4.28 -17.44 2.00
N LYS A 65 3.06 -17.78 1.60
CA LYS A 65 2.79 -18.97 0.79
C LYS A 65 3.21 -18.74 -0.65
N GLU A 66 3.40 -19.82 -1.38
CA GLU A 66 3.35 -19.78 -2.84
C GLU A 66 1.88 -19.60 -3.27
N TYR A 67 1.62 -18.61 -4.10
CA TYR A 67 0.31 -18.35 -4.67
C TYR A 67 0.40 -17.90 -6.12
N ALA A 68 -0.64 -18.21 -6.88
CA ALA A 68 -0.77 -17.82 -8.27
C ALA A 68 -1.59 -16.54 -8.41
N VAL A 69 -1.18 -15.68 -9.33
CA VAL A 69 -1.92 -14.50 -9.75
C VAL A 69 -1.85 -14.37 -11.27
N ARG A 70 -2.69 -13.53 -11.84
CA ARG A 70 -2.56 -13.12 -13.24
C ARG A 70 -1.96 -11.73 -13.33
N ALA A 71 -1.18 -11.50 -14.37
CA ALA A 71 -0.52 -10.23 -14.62
C ALA A 71 -0.83 -9.74 -16.04
N MET A 72 -0.99 -8.42 -16.21
CA MET A 72 -1.28 -7.80 -17.49
C MET A 72 -0.66 -6.40 -17.55
N MET A 73 -0.11 -6.02 -18.70
CA MET A 73 0.17 -4.62 -19.02
C MET A 73 -0.88 -4.10 -20.01
N VAL A 74 -1.29 -2.85 -19.83
CA VAL A 74 -2.32 -2.23 -20.67
C VAL A 74 -1.72 -1.54 -21.89
N SER A 75 -2.48 -1.48 -23.01
CA SER A 75 -2.12 -0.72 -24.21
C SER A 75 -2.65 0.71 -24.22
N GLN A 76 -3.53 1.03 -23.28
CA GLN A 76 -4.13 2.36 -23.07
C GLN A 76 -4.51 2.53 -21.60
N ALA A 77 -4.86 3.77 -21.21
CA ALA A 77 -5.30 4.02 -19.84
C ALA A 77 -6.52 3.15 -19.47
N ALA A 78 -6.43 2.49 -18.32
CA ALA A 78 -7.47 1.65 -17.77
C ALA A 78 -7.70 2.00 -16.30
N SER A 79 -8.97 1.97 -15.86
CA SER A 79 -9.34 2.13 -14.45
C SER A 79 -10.03 0.86 -13.96
N PHE A 80 -9.77 0.51 -12.71
CA PHE A 80 -10.41 -0.62 -12.05
C PHE A 80 -10.66 -0.31 -10.57
N HIS A 81 -11.67 -0.95 -10.02
CA HIS A 81 -11.97 -0.90 -8.59
C HIS A 81 -11.41 -2.14 -7.91
N ASN A 82 -10.74 -1.97 -6.77
CA ASN A 82 -10.34 -3.06 -5.91
C ASN A 82 -11.35 -3.17 -4.75
N GLU A 83 -12.23 -4.15 -4.83
CA GLU A 83 -13.28 -4.40 -3.84
C GLU A 83 -12.72 -4.68 -2.44
N LEU A 84 -11.55 -5.31 -2.34
CA LEU A 84 -10.94 -5.67 -1.05
C LEU A 84 -10.30 -4.49 -0.32
N GLU A 85 -9.95 -3.46 -1.06
CA GLU A 85 -9.35 -2.23 -0.53
C GLU A 85 -10.33 -1.05 -0.58
N ALA A 86 -11.51 -1.26 -1.21
CA ALA A 86 -12.48 -0.22 -1.51
C ALA A 86 -11.84 1.00 -2.21
N ALA A 87 -10.92 0.75 -3.13
CA ALA A 87 -10.07 1.75 -3.77
C ALA A 87 -10.15 1.69 -5.30
N ASP A 88 -10.11 2.87 -5.93
CA ASP A 88 -10.06 3.03 -7.38
C ASP A 88 -8.61 3.26 -7.83
N TYR A 89 -8.21 2.51 -8.85
CA TYR A 89 -6.90 2.63 -9.48
C TYR A 89 -7.01 3.04 -10.92
N THR A 90 -6.07 3.85 -11.38
CA THR A 90 -5.91 4.17 -12.80
C THR A 90 -4.47 3.86 -13.21
N VAL A 91 -4.32 3.07 -14.26
CA VAL A 91 -3.04 2.69 -14.86
C VAL A 91 -2.98 3.25 -16.27
N THR A 92 -1.80 3.64 -16.70
CA THR A 92 -1.55 4.13 -18.06
C THR A 92 -0.57 3.21 -18.79
N ASP A 93 -0.53 3.27 -20.11
CA ASP A 93 0.53 2.61 -20.91
C ASP A 93 1.84 3.38 -20.76
N ASP A 94 2.50 3.21 -19.62
CA ASP A 94 3.80 3.80 -19.30
C ASP A 94 4.99 2.85 -19.56
N GLY A 95 4.68 1.61 -19.96
CA GLY A 95 5.67 0.56 -20.20
C GLY A 95 6.33 -0.03 -18.95
N VAL A 96 5.91 0.40 -17.73
CA VAL A 96 6.53 -0.04 -16.46
C VAL A 96 5.53 -0.51 -15.42
N THR A 97 4.23 -0.24 -15.60
CA THR A 97 3.18 -0.63 -14.66
C THR A 97 2.46 -1.89 -15.12
N VAL A 98 2.30 -2.83 -14.20
CA VAL A 98 1.60 -4.11 -14.37
C VAL A 98 0.40 -4.13 -13.45
N ILE A 99 -0.75 -4.55 -13.95
CA ILE A 99 -1.93 -4.90 -13.15
C ILE A 99 -1.79 -6.37 -12.75
N LEU A 100 -1.90 -6.64 -11.47
CA LEU A 100 -2.01 -7.99 -10.92
C LEU A 100 -3.46 -8.26 -10.55
N LYS A 101 -3.88 -9.52 -10.70
CA LYS A 101 -5.20 -10.00 -10.32
C LYS A 101 -5.08 -11.29 -9.52
N GLY A 102 -5.54 -11.27 -8.28
CA GLY A 102 -5.49 -12.39 -7.37
C GLY A 102 -6.70 -13.34 -7.49
N SER A 103 -6.78 -14.29 -6.56
CA SER A 103 -7.76 -15.38 -6.56
C SER A 103 -9.17 -14.95 -6.18
N PHE A 104 -9.33 -13.79 -5.56
CA PHE A 104 -10.63 -13.19 -5.21
C PHE A 104 -11.05 -12.10 -6.20
N ASP A 105 -10.46 -12.09 -7.39
CA ASP A 105 -10.64 -11.06 -8.41
C ASP A 105 -10.14 -9.66 -7.98
N GLU A 106 -9.49 -9.55 -6.83
CA GLU A 106 -8.83 -8.32 -6.39
C GLU A 106 -7.73 -7.92 -7.38
N MET A 107 -7.62 -6.64 -7.65
CA MET A 107 -6.64 -6.11 -8.58
C MET A 107 -5.83 -4.99 -7.94
N TRP A 108 -4.53 -4.98 -8.20
CA TRP A 108 -3.65 -3.90 -7.79
C TRP A 108 -2.60 -3.63 -8.86
N ALA A 109 -1.99 -2.45 -8.79
CA ALA A 109 -0.94 -2.05 -9.72
C ALA A 109 0.43 -2.11 -9.06
N THR A 110 1.44 -2.55 -9.80
CA THR A 110 2.82 -2.58 -9.34
C THR A 110 3.80 -2.40 -10.51
N LYS A 111 5.08 -2.23 -10.20
CA LYS A 111 6.12 -2.06 -11.23
C LYS A 111 6.50 -3.40 -11.87
N LEU A 112 6.70 -3.41 -13.19
CA LEU A 112 7.17 -4.57 -13.95
C LEU A 112 8.45 -5.18 -13.37
N SER A 113 9.42 -4.34 -12.97
CA SER A 113 10.65 -4.80 -12.33
C SER A 113 10.39 -5.57 -11.02
N LYS A 114 9.38 -5.15 -10.25
CA LYS A 114 8.95 -5.86 -9.03
C LYS A 114 8.33 -7.19 -9.38
N VAL A 115 7.45 -7.26 -10.40
CA VAL A 115 6.84 -8.50 -10.87
C VAL A 115 7.92 -9.50 -11.29
N ILE A 116 8.86 -9.10 -12.15
CA ILE A 116 9.96 -9.96 -12.63
C ILE A 116 10.82 -10.49 -11.49
N SER A 117 11.03 -9.69 -10.43
CA SER A 117 11.86 -10.11 -9.28
C SER A 117 11.12 -10.96 -8.25
N THR A 118 9.78 -10.98 -8.27
CA THR A 118 8.97 -11.61 -7.22
C THR A 118 8.22 -12.85 -7.70
N TYR A 119 8.03 -12.98 -9.02
CA TYR A 119 7.23 -14.05 -9.61
C TYR A 119 8.02 -14.83 -10.67
N THR A 120 7.57 -16.06 -10.92
CA THR A 120 7.98 -16.93 -12.03
C THR A 120 6.79 -17.29 -12.89
N LYS A 121 7.03 -17.92 -14.04
CA LYS A 121 5.99 -18.64 -14.78
C LYS A 121 5.54 -19.88 -13.98
N PRO A 122 4.36 -20.45 -14.27
CA PRO A 122 3.87 -21.66 -13.59
C PRO A 122 4.79 -22.88 -13.70
N ASP A 123 5.66 -22.94 -14.74
CA ASP A 123 6.65 -23.98 -14.93
C ASP A 123 7.97 -23.73 -14.15
N GLY A 124 8.04 -22.64 -13.36
CA GLY A 124 9.20 -22.22 -12.59
C GLY A 124 10.25 -21.44 -13.38
N SER A 125 10.07 -21.22 -14.69
CA SER A 125 10.99 -20.42 -15.48
C SER A 125 10.87 -18.93 -15.13
N ALA A 126 11.99 -18.20 -15.23
CA ALA A 126 12.05 -16.77 -14.92
C ALA A 126 11.16 -15.95 -15.87
N LEU A 127 10.53 -14.92 -15.30
CA LEU A 127 9.85 -13.88 -16.07
C LEU A 127 10.86 -12.90 -16.66
N SER A 128 10.47 -12.31 -17.80
CA SER A 128 11.21 -11.27 -18.50
C SER A 128 10.24 -10.21 -19.04
N GLU A 129 10.76 -9.05 -19.48
CA GLU A 129 9.94 -8.03 -20.14
C GLU A 129 9.26 -8.56 -21.41
N ALA A 130 9.87 -9.53 -22.11
CA ALA A 130 9.31 -10.12 -23.32
C ALA A 130 8.00 -10.90 -23.08
N ASP A 131 7.78 -11.39 -21.86
CA ASP A 131 6.54 -12.09 -21.48
C ASP A 131 5.33 -11.13 -21.41
N PHE A 132 5.58 -9.81 -21.34
CA PHE A 132 4.59 -8.74 -21.30
C PHE A 132 4.49 -7.94 -22.61
N ALA A 133 5.06 -8.47 -23.71
CA ALA A 133 5.04 -7.80 -25.01
C ALA A 133 3.62 -7.73 -25.61
N GLU A 134 2.77 -8.72 -25.34
CA GLU A 134 1.35 -8.70 -25.71
C GLU A 134 0.56 -7.93 -24.64
N LYS A 135 0.20 -6.69 -24.97
CA LYS A 135 -0.60 -5.83 -24.10
C LYS A 135 -2.05 -6.32 -24.04
N ASP A 136 -2.75 -6.01 -22.94
CA ASP A 136 -4.14 -6.39 -22.67
C ASP A 136 -4.37 -7.91 -22.57
N ALA A 137 -3.30 -8.70 -22.55
CA ALA A 137 -3.34 -10.14 -22.36
C ALA A 137 -2.94 -10.52 -20.92
N TRP A 138 -3.75 -11.34 -20.26
CA TRP A 138 -3.44 -11.90 -18.95
C TRP A 138 -2.47 -13.08 -19.09
N ILE A 139 -1.41 -13.07 -18.30
CA ILE A 139 -0.50 -14.21 -18.13
C ILE A 139 -0.57 -14.72 -16.68
N ASP A 140 -0.49 -16.04 -16.51
CA ASP A 140 -0.41 -16.67 -15.19
C ASP A 140 1.02 -16.62 -14.68
N ILE A 141 1.17 -16.21 -13.43
CA ILE A 141 2.46 -16.14 -12.73
C ILE A 141 2.30 -16.68 -11.31
N VAL A 142 3.40 -17.14 -10.71
CA VAL A 142 3.44 -17.72 -9.36
C VAL A 142 4.53 -17.02 -8.56
N THR A 143 4.27 -16.74 -7.29
CA THR A 143 5.28 -16.11 -6.42
C THR A 143 6.50 -17.00 -6.27
N ILE A 144 7.69 -16.38 -6.28
CA ILE A 144 8.92 -17.04 -5.86
C ILE A 144 8.84 -17.26 -4.34
N PRO A 145 9.04 -18.49 -3.84
CA PRO A 145 9.08 -18.73 -2.41
C PRO A 145 10.12 -17.83 -1.72
N SER A 146 9.72 -17.14 -0.68
CA SER A 146 10.59 -16.28 0.10
C SER A 146 10.89 -16.96 1.44
N PRO A 147 12.15 -17.05 1.86
CA PRO A 147 12.50 -17.51 3.20
C PRO A 147 12.24 -16.44 4.28
N ASP A 148 11.82 -15.24 3.88
CA ASP A 148 11.63 -14.14 4.80
C ASP A 148 10.48 -14.44 5.76
N ALA A 149 10.72 -14.22 7.03
CA ALA A 149 9.69 -14.24 8.06
C ALA A 149 8.97 -12.87 8.09
N TYR A 150 7.69 -12.93 8.38
CA TYR A 150 6.82 -11.77 8.56
C TYR A 150 6.17 -11.85 9.93
N TYR A 151 5.73 -10.71 10.40
CA TYR A 151 4.80 -10.62 11.52
C TYR A 151 3.43 -10.19 11.03
N ALA A 152 2.40 -10.78 11.62
CA ALA A 152 1.03 -10.36 11.40
C ALA A 152 0.33 -10.12 12.73
N MET A 153 -0.62 -9.18 12.73
CA MET A 153 -1.46 -8.87 13.88
C MET A 153 -2.90 -8.69 13.40
N TYR A 154 -3.81 -9.42 14.03
CA TYR A 154 -5.24 -9.35 13.70
C TYR A 154 -5.88 -8.07 14.23
N VAL A 155 -6.76 -7.48 13.43
CA VAL A 155 -7.58 -6.33 13.81
C VAL A 155 -9.06 -6.73 13.66
N PRO A 156 -9.82 -6.80 14.74
CA PRO A 156 -11.22 -7.21 14.68
C PRO A 156 -12.09 -6.19 13.94
N VAL A 157 -13.16 -6.67 13.32
CA VAL A 157 -14.02 -5.90 12.41
C VAL A 157 -14.60 -4.60 12.98
N ASN A 158 -14.78 -4.53 14.31
CA ASN A 158 -15.31 -3.34 14.98
C ASN A 158 -14.27 -2.23 15.24
N ILE A 159 -13.04 -2.44 14.77
CA ILE A 159 -11.93 -1.48 14.86
C ILE A 159 -11.39 -1.24 13.45
N SER A 160 -11.16 0.02 13.09
CA SER A 160 -10.36 0.39 11.93
C SER A 160 -9.05 1.00 12.41
N VAL A 161 -7.94 0.48 11.91
CA VAL A 161 -6.60 1.02 12.17
C VAL A 161 -6.12 1.72 10.91
N THR A 162 -5.71 2.98 11.07
CA THR A 162 -5.08 3.76 10.00
C THR A 162 -3.58 3.54 10.04
N VAL A 163 -3.01 3.19 8.91
CA VAL A 163 -1.58 2.92 8.72
C VAL A 163 -1.03 3.83 7.63
N GLU A 164 0.01 4.59 7.96
CA GLU A 164 0.82 5.28 6.96
C GLU A 164 1.93 4.33 6.50
N THR A 165 1.89 3.93 5.23
CA THR A 165 2.85 2.96 4.70
C THR A 165 4.20 3.59 4.38
N ALA A 166 5.26 2.79 4.35
CA ALA A 166 6.61 3.26 3.99
C ALA A 166 6.69 3.84 2.56
N TRP A 167 5.76 3.50 1.67
CA TRP A 167 5.69 4.04 0.29
C TRP A 167 4.78 5.27 0.15
N GLY A 168 4.16 5.76 1.24
CA GLY A 168 3.44 7.03 1.32
C GLY A 168 1.92 6.92 1.15
N ASP A 169 1.35 5.73 1.04
CA ASP A 169 -0.10 5.52 1.04
C ASP A 169 -0.63 5.45 2.47
N VAL A 170 -1.90 5.85 2.62
CA VAL A 170 -2.66 5.67 3.87
C VAL A 170 -3.64 4.53 3.67
N LEU A 171 -3.47 3.47 4.44
CA LEU A 171 -4.32 2.28 4.42
C LEU A 171 -5.18 2.22 5.68
N HIS A 172 -6.33 1.55 5.58
CA HIS A 172 -7.26 1.37 6.68
C HIS A 172 -7.68 -0.09 6.77
N THR A 173 -7.76 -0.65 7.99
CA THR A 173 -8.35 -1.96 8.20
C THR A 173 -9.87 -1.87 8.28
N ASN A 174 -10.55 -2.95 7.91
CA ASN A 174 -11.97 -3.16 8.16
C ASN A 174 -12.91 -2.06 7.60
N LEU A 175 -12.61 -1.57 6.39
CA LEU A 175 -13.49 -0.62 5.72
C LEU A 175 -14.84 -1.27 5.40
N PRO A 176 -15.98 -0.60 5.66
CA PRO A 176 -17.32 -1.21 5.57
C PRO A 176 -17.71 -1.64 4.15
N ASN A 177 -17.07 -1.09 3.13
CA ASN A 177 -17.35 -1.39 1.72
C ASN A 177 -16.51 -2.55 1.17
N ALA A 178 -15.57 -3.10 1.97
CA ALA A 178 -14.74 -4.23 1.61
C ALA A 178 -15.18 -5.49 2.37
N PRO A 179 -15.17 -6.69 1.75
CA PRO A 179 -15.36 -7.93 2.48
C PRO A 179 -14.10 -8.23 3.31
N HIS A 180 -14.23 -8.37 4.61
CA HIS A 180 -13.12 -8.59 5.55
C HIS A 180 -13.33 -9.77 6.52
N GLY A 181 -14.46 -10.49 6.39
CA GLY A 181 -14.76 -11.62 7.26
C GLY A 181 -14.87 -11.19 8.73
N GLU A 182 -14.07 -11.80 9.61
CA GLU A 182 -14.04 -11.45 11.03
C GLU A 182 -13.16 -10.25 11.36
N GLY A 183 -12.29 -9.85 10.45
CA GLY A 183 -11.39 -8.71 10.56
C GLY A 183 -10.17 -8.84 9.66
N ASP A 184 -9.44 -7.73 9.52
CA ASP A 184 -8.24 -7.62 8.69
C ASP A 184 -6.96 -7.85 9.49
N TYR A 185 -5.81 -7.80 8.82
CA TYR A 185 -4.51 -7.99 9.42
C TYR A 185 -3.59 -6.80 9.12
N LEU A 186 -2.83 -6.40 10.13
CA LEU A 186 -1.61 -5.63 9.95
C LEU A 186 -0.47 -6.63 9.70
N VAL A 187 0.38 -6.33 8.73
CA VAL A 187 1.51 -7.19 8.38
C VAL A 187 2.76 -6.32 8.28
N CYS A 188 3.89 -6.83 8.72
CA CYS A 188 5.19 -6.19 8.56
C CYS A 188 6.29 -7.23 8.38
N ARG A 189 7.48 -6.77 7.99
CA ARG A 189 8.67 -7.61 7.93
C ARG A 189 9.22 -7.83 9.33
N THR A 190 10.06 -8.85 9.44
CA THR A 190 10.93 -9.01 10.61
C THR A 190 12.08 -8.02 10.50
N GLY A 191 12.25 -7.20 11.55
CA GLY A 191 13.38 -6.29 11.68
C GLY A 191 14.72 -7.00 11.87
N ALA A 192 15.81 -6.26 11.81
CA ALA A 192 17.16 -6.81 11.99
C ALA A 192 17.41 -7.37 13.41
N ASP A 193 16.62 -6.95 14.38
CA ASP A 193 16.62 -7.42 15.79
C ASP A 193 15.75 -8.66 16.01
N GLY A 194 15.03 -9.10 14.99
CA GLY A 194 14.10 -10.23 15.06
C GLY A 194 12.67 -9.85 15.48
N GLU A 195 12.40 -8.57 15.75
CA GLU A 195 11.10 -8.04 16.15
C GLU A 195 10.32 -7.48 14.95
N PRO A 196 9.00 -7.16 15.09
CA PRO A 196 8.23 -6.52 14.03
C PRO A 196 8.83 -5.18 13.58
N ASP A 197 9.05 -5.00 12.28
CA ASP A 197 9.48 -3.72 11.73
C ASP A 197 8.27 -2.77 11.57
N LEU A 198 8.04 -1.96 12.59
CA LEU A 198 6.92 -1.01 12.62
C LEU A 198 7.08 0.17 11.65
N SER A 199 8.23 0.31 10.98
CA SER A 199 8.45 1.33 9.95
C SER A 199 7.91 0.93 8.56
N ASP A 200 7.55 -0.35 8.37
CA ASP A 200 7.06 -0.89 7.10
C ASP A 200 5.84 -1.81 7.36
N VAL A 201 4.77 -1.23 7.88
CA VAL A 201 3.51 -1.93 8.14
C VAL A 201 2.54 -1.68 6.99
N TRP A 202 1.82 -2.73 6.58
CA TRP A 202 0.72 -2.61 5.62
C TRP A 202 -0.52 -3.38 6.10
N VAL A 203 -1.64 -3.10 5.46
CA VAL A 203 -2.92 -3.77 5.72
C VAL A 203 -3.10 -4.92 4.74
N LEU A 204 -3.60 -6.04 5.22
CA LEU A 204 -4.03 -7.16 4.40
C LEU A 204 -5.45 -7.58 4.80
N ASN A 205 -6.32 -7.66 3.81
CA ASN A 205 -7.71 -8.04 3.98
C ASN A 205 -7.83 -9.45 4.59
N GLY A 206 -8.73 -9.61 5.56
CA GLY A 206 -8.88 -10.85 6.32
C GLY A 206 -9.35 -12.05 5.50
N VAL A 207 -10.02 -11.82 4.36
CA VAL A 207 -10.41 -12.89 3.44
C VAL A 207 -9.20 -13.39 2.65
N VAL A 208 -8.27 -12.49 2.33
CA VAL A 208 -7.08 -12.75 1.51
C VAL A 208 -5.91 -13.30 2.33
N PHE A 209 -5.79 -12.88 3.58
CA PHE A 209 -4.65 -13.24 4.43
C PHE A 209 -4.34 -14.75 4.44
N PRO A 210 -5.32 -15.66 4.65
CA PRO A 210 -5.05 -17.09 4.69
C PRO A 210 -4.62 -17.68 3.35
N GLU A 211 -4.83 -17.00 2.24
CA GLU A 211 -4.37 -17.44 0.91
C GLU A 211 -2.90 -17.10 0.68
N TYR A 212 -2.46 -15.96 1.16
CA TYR A 212 -1.13 -15.41 0.88
C TYR A 212 -0.10 -15.65 1.98
N TYR A 213 -0.56 -15.90 3.20
CA TYR A 213 0.31 -16.11 4.36
C TYR A 213 0.01 -17.43 5.05
N ASP A 214 1.03 -17.98 5.68
CA ASP A 214 0.89 -19.20 6.44
C ASP A 214 0.08 -18.94 7.72
N THR A 215 -1.00 -19.69 7.85
CA THR A 215 -1.88 -19.70 9.02
C THR A 215 -1.86 -21.06 9.69
N ASP A 216 -0.70 -21.70 9.77
CA ASP A 216 -0.57 -23.02 10.38
C ASP A 216 -1.19 -23.10 11.79
N SER A 217 -1.21 -24.28 12.39
CA SER A 217 -1.92 -24.52 13.65
C SER A 217 -1.49 -23.59 14.79
N GLY A 218 -0.24 -23.13 14.82
CA GLY A 218 0.27 -22.19 15.81
C GLY A 218 -0.33 -20.79 15.64
N ASN A 219 -0.32 -20.31 14.43
CA ASN A 219 -0.82 -18.96 14.09
C ASN A 219 -2.34 -18.89 14.13
N LYS A 220 -3.07 -19.94 13.70
CA LYS A 220 -4.53 -20.01 13.84
C LYS A 220 -4.98 -19.91 15.30
N ARG A 221 -4.24 -20.56 16.18
CA ARG A 221 -4.53 -20.50 17.62
C ARG A 221 -4.28 -19.09 18.17
N ALA A 222 -3.19 -18.46 17.81
CA ALA A 222 -2.89 -17.09 18.20
C ALA A 222 -3.98 -16.11 17.70
N CYS A 223 -4.42 -16.22 16.45
CA CYS A 223 -5.53 -15.43 15.92
C CYS A 223 -6.83 -15.65 16.71
N ALA A 224 -7.20 -16.90 16.99
CA ALA A 224 -8.41 -17.25 17.76
C ALA A 224 -8.35 -16.72 19.20
N GLU A 225 -7.19 -16.83 19.84
CA GLU A 225 -6.97 -16.28 21.18
C GLU A 225 -7.07 -14.76 21.20
N MET A 226 -6.53 -14.05 20.18
CA MET A 226 -6.68 -12.60 20.05
C MET A 226 -8.14 -12.18 19.93
N VAL A 227 -8.92 -12.85 19.09
CA VAL A 227 -10.35 -12.55 18.93
C VAL A 227 -11.07 -12.68 20.26
N SER A 228 -10.75 -13.71 21.06
CA SER A 228 -11.37 -13.94 22.38
C SER A 228 -10.95 -12.91 23.44
N MET A 229 -9.79 -12.29 23.31
CA MET A 229 -9.26 -11.28 24.25
C MET A 229 -9.78 -9.87 23.98
N ILE A 230 -10.22 -9.59 22.74
CA ILE A 230 -10.70 -8.28 22.35
C ILE A 230 -12.20 -8.21 22.65
N THR A 231 -12.53 -7.85 23.89
CA THR A 231 -13.91 -7.51 24.23
C THR A 231 -14.23 -6.13 23.67
N PRO A 232 -15.29 -5.97 22.86
CA PRO A 232 -15.76 -4.65 22.46
C PRO A 232 -16.07 -3.82 23.71
N ARG A 233 -15.56 -2.59 23.75
CA ARG A 233 -15.94 -1.62 24.79
C ARG A 233 -17.20 -0.90 24.40
#